data_f5360184f55b275740a33f07a58d5448
#
_entry.id   f5360184f55b275740a33f07a58d5448
#
_cell.length_a   1.000
_cell.length_b   1.000
_cell.length_c   1.000
_cell.angle_alpha   90.00
_cell.angle_beta   90.00
_cell.angle_gamma   90.00
#
_symmetry.space_group_name_H-M   'P 1'
#
loop_
_entity.id
_entity.type
_entity.pdbx_description
1 polymer ?
#
loop_
_entity_poly.entity_id
_entity_poly.type
_entity_poly.pdbx_seq_one_letter_code
_entity_poly.pdbx_strand_id
1 'polypeptide(L)'
;AQTPKNKKEASKKKETVKKESPDKKVPKKSPTTKKKTSVKKKAEPQFDEAEIDKIVQEELKKQEKRRKLLVVCCSVIAVACLGYFGIYNWYNIRTADNYEQLSELKDKEPATGQNQDPVIHYTADETQSTPPPVLDEYKNLLNKNKRLIGWVKIDDTNIDYPVMKTTDNEYYLDHNLNQEYDKNGSIFMDKDCDVLKPSTNFILYGHHMKSGQMFGSLSSYSDQSYCEKHPYIQFDTIYEKGLYEIMYVFRSRVYSEDEIVFKYYQFIDAQSEQEFDSYMNDMAEMSL
;
A
#
# COMPACT_ATOMS: atom_id res chain seq x y z
N ALA A 1 -41.94 -17.68 30.67
CA ALA A 1 -42.83 -18.72 30.15
C ALA A 1 -42.33 -19.21 28.80
N GLN A 2 -41.88 -20.43 28.83
CA GLN A 2 -41.88 -21.44 27.75
C GLN A 2 -41.25 -21.12 26.38
N THR A 3 -40.10 -21.75 26.17
CA THR A 3 -39.55 -22.23 24.87
C THR A 3 -40.57 -23.18 24.18
N PRO A 4 -40.43 -23.39 22.83
CA PRO A 4 -40.04 -24.73 22.46
C PRO A 4 -38.91 -24.84 21.42
N LYS A 5 -38.14 -25.92 21.63
CA LYS A 5 -37.18 -26.56 20.74
C LYS A 5 -37.84 -27.04 19.45
N ASN A 6 -37.14 -26.99 18.34
CA ASN A 6 -37.22 -28.07 17.37
C ASN A 6 -35.88 -28.32 16.65
N LYS A 7 -35.41 -29.55 16.85
CA LYS A 7 -34.34 -30.27 16.16
C LYS A 7 -34.81 -30.63 14.75
N LYS A 8 -33.90 -30.54 13.77
CA LYS A 8 -33.79 -31.57 12.72
C LYS A 8 -32.39 -31.59 12.14
N GLU A 9 -31.77 -32.74 12.34
CA GLU A 9 -30.62 -33.29 11.63
C GLU A 9 -30.92 -33.49 10.12
N ALA A 10 -29.89 -33.40 9.31
CA ALA A 10 -29.56 -34.29 8.20
C ALA A 10 -28.39 -33.65 7.42
N SER A 11 -27.29 -34.24 7.37
CA SER A 11 -26.82 -35.44 6.69
C SER A 11 -25.74 -35.07 5.67
N LYS A 12 -24.54 -35.57 5.95
CA LYS A 12 -23.36 -35.60 5.07
C LYS A 12 -23.69 -36.26 3.73
N LYS A 13 -23.22 -35.68 2.62
CA LYS A 13 -22.88 -36.44 1.42
C LYS A 13 -21.57 -35.97 0.85
N LYS A 14 -20.57 -36.82 1.03
CA LYS A 14 -19.32 -36.83 0.23
C LYS A 14 -19.67 -37.40 -1.15
N GLU A 15 -19.34 -36.71 -2.19
CA GLU A 15 -19.31 -37.25 -3.53
C GLU A 15 -17.88 -37.22 -4.08
N THR A 16 -17.32 -38.44 -4.17
CA THR A 16 -16.06 -38.77 -4.84
C THR A 16 -16.35 -38.92 -6.34
N VAL A 17 -15.76 -38.08 -7.15
CA VAL A 17 -15.81 -38.27 -8.62
C VAL A 17 -14.63 -39.11 -9.07
N LYS A 18 -14.94 -40.32 -9.52
CA LYS A 18 -14.06 -41.27 -10.24
C LYS A 18 -13.78 -40.75 -11.63
N LYS A 19 -12.50 -40.78 -12.04
CA LYS A 19 -12.06 -40.72 -13.44
C LYS A 19 -12.39 -42.05 -14.12
N GLU A 20 -13.16 -41.98 -15.18
CA GLU A 20 -13.29 -43.06 -16.17
C GLU A 20 -12.63 -42.65 -17.49
N SER A 21 -11.76 -43.54 -17.95
CA SER A 21 -11.18 -43.50 -19.29
C SER A 21 -12.11 -44.27 -20.26
N PRO A 22 -12.32 -43.80 -21.48
CA PRO A 22 -13.10 -44.59 -22.44
C PRO A 22 -12.24 -45.57 -23.22
N ASP A 23 -12.57 -46.87 -23.07
CA ASP A 23 -12.12 -47.98 -23.90
C ASP A 23 -12.60 -47.84 -25.35
N LYS A 24 -11.67 -47.96 -26.30
CA LYS A 24 -11.96 -48.08 -27.73
C LYS A 24 -12.13 -49.56 -28.11
N LYS A 25 -13.35 -49.94 -28.44
CA LYS A 25 -13.69 -51.21 -29.07
C LYS A 25 -13.12 -51.30 -30.49
N VAL A 26 -12.43 -52.40 -30.75
CA VAL A 26 -11.95 -52.84 -32.06
C VAL A 26 -13.05 -53.65 -32.76
N PRO A 27 -13.41 -53.35 -34.02
CA PRO A 27 -14.28 -54.28 -34.80
C PRO A 27 -13.45 -55.29 -35.54
N LYS A 28 -13.85 -56.57 -35.41
CA LYS A 28 -13.35 -57.71 -36.16
C LYS A 28 -13.72 -57.63 -37.69
N LYS A 29 -12.73 -57.82 -38.54
CA LYS A 29 -12.93 -58.00 -40.01
C LYS A 29 -12.83 -59.43 -40.37
N SER A 30 -13.79 -59.89 -41.16
CA SER A 30 -13.78 -61.15 -41.95
C SER A 30 -13.04 -60.95 -43.33
N PRO A 31 -12.55 -61.98 -43.93
CA PRO A 31 -11.53 -61.88 -44.97
C PRO A 31 -12.13 -61.81 -46.39
N THR A 32 -11.55 -61.02 -47.28
CA THR A 32 -11.78 -61.15 -48.71
C THR A 32 -10.54 -60.76 -49.51
N THR A 33 -10.06 -61.77 -50.22
CA THR A 33 -9.47 -61.80 -51.55
C THR A 33 -8.22 -60.99 -51.91
N LYS A 34 -7.15 -61.71 -52.15
CA LYS A 34 -5.86 -61.31 -52.71
C LYS A 34 -6.01 -60.61 -54.07
N LYS A 35 -5.48 -59.41 -54.23
CA LYS A 35 -5.04 -58.90 -55.54
C LYS A 35 -3.57 -58.47 -55.37
N LYS A 36 -2.67 -59.18 -56.04
CA LYS A 36 -1.25 -58.84 -56.12
C LYS A 36 -1.10 -57.56 -56.93
N THR A 37 -0.70 -56.47 -56.28
CA THR A 37 -0.17 -55.32 -56.99
C THR A 37 1.28 -55.16 -56.55
N SER A 38 2.18 -55.22 -57.52
CA SER A 38 3.61 -55.05 -57.35
C SER A 38 3.91 -53.61 -56.85
N VAL A 39 4.22 -53.45 -55.54
CA VAL A 39 4.72 -52.17 -54.99
C VAL A 39 6.21 -52.10 -55.35
N LYS A 40 6.55 -51.18 -56.26
CA LYS A 40 7.93 -50.72 -56.45
C LYS A 40 8.44 -50.25 -55.12
N LYS A 41 9.45 -50.92 -54.55
CA LYS A 41 10.24 -50.41 -53.44
C LYS A 41 10.84 -49.05 -53.84
N LYS A 42 10.35 -47.98 -53.27
CA LYS A 42 11.00 -46.69 -53.34
C LYS A 42 12.31 -46.83 -52.52
N ALA A 43 13.43 -46.61 -53.16
CA ALA A 43 14.74 -46.65 -52.52
C ALA A 43 14.70 -45.64 -51.31
N GLU A 44 15.05 -46.09 -50.12
CA GLU A 44 15.29 -45.22 -48.98
C GLU A 44 16.46 -44.31 -49.34
N PRO A 45 16.35 -43.03 -49.07
CA PRO A 45 17.49 -42.10 -49.27
C PRO A 45 18.63 -42.58 -48.38
N GLN A 46 19.71 -43.03 -48.98
CA GLN A 46 20.97 -43.34 -48.33
C GLN A 46 21.58 -41.98 -47.95
N PHE A 47 21.40 -41.53 -46.71
CA PHE A 47 22.10 -40.34 -46.18
C PHE A 47 23.53 -40.77 -45.87
N ASP A 48 24.48 -39.97 -46.31
CA ASP A 48 25.88 -40.13 -45.96
C ASP A 48 26.03 -39.82 -44.43
N GLU A 49 26.52 -40.81 -43.66
CA GLU A 49 26.74 -40.66 -42.20
C GLU A 49 27.56 -39.40 -41.86
N ALA A 50 28.50 -39.04 -42.73
CA ALA A 50 29.32 -37.83 -42.56
C ALA A 50 28.52 -36.53 -42.71
N GLU A 51 27.43 -36.52 -43.50
CA GLU A 51 26.57 -35.37 -43.69
C GLU A 51 25.59 -35.23 -42.49
N ILE A 52 25.09 -36.35 -41.98
CA ILE A 52 24.27 -36.38 -40.76
C ILE A 52 25.06 -35.88 -39.57
N ASP A 53 26.30 -36.33 -39.39
CA ASP A 53 27.17 -35.91 -38.30
C ASP A 53 27.46 -34.39 -38.34
N LYS A 54 27.67 -33.81 -39.53
CA LYS A 54 27.85 -32.37 -39.67
C LYS A 54 26.62 -31.59 -39.24
N ILE A 55 25.42 -32.02 -39.66
CA ILE A 55 24.15 -31.35 -39.29
C ILE A 55 23.93 -31.42 -37.78
N VAL A 56 24.17 -32.60 -37.18
CA VAL A 56 24.06 -32.79 -35.73
C VAL A 56 25.04 -31.89 -34.97
N GLN A 57 26.29 -31.80 -35.41
CA GLN A 57 27.30 -30.92 -34.78
C GLN A 57 26.93 -29.43 -34.92
N GLU A 58 26.35 -29.00 -36.03
CA GLU A 58 25.89 -27.66 -36.21
C GLU A 58 24.71 -27.31 -35.29
N GLU A 59 23.75 -28.21 -35.17
CA GLU A 59 22.61 -28.03 -34.26
C GLU A 59 23.05 -28.02 -32.78
N LEU A 60 23.96 -28.90 -32.39
CA LEU A 60 24.55 -28.89 -31.06
C LEU A 60 25.26 -27.55 -30.74
N LYS A 61 26.06 -27.04 -31.68
CA LYS A 61 26.71 -25.72 -31.57
C LYS A 61 25.69 -24.59 -31.46
N LYS A 62 24.58 -24.62 -32.21
CA LYS A 62 23.50 -23.63 -32.09
C LYS A 62 22.79 -23.71 -30.75
N GLN A 63 22.49 -24.91 -30.26
CA GLN A 63 21.90 -25.11 -28.94
C GLN A 63 22.84 -24.62 -27.83
N GLU A 64 24.12 -24.89 -27.93
CA GLU A 64 25.10 -24.43 -26.97
C GLU A 64 25.22 -22.89 -26.93
N LYS A 65 25.23 -22.22 -28.10
CA LYS A 65 25.18 -20.75 -28.21
C LYS A 65 23.90 -20.20 -27.61
N ARG A 66 22.73 -20.76 -27.88
CA ARG A 66 21.45 -20.36 -27.32
C ARG A 66 21.46 -20.50 -25.79
N ARG A 67 21.98 -21.63 -25.27
CA ARG A 67 22.11 -21.85 -23.81
C ARG A 67 23.05 -20.84 -23.17
N LYS A 68 24.22 -20.56 -23.77
CA LYS A 68 25.15 -19.52 -23.28
C LYS A 68 24.48 -18.14 -23.29
N LEU A 69 23.77 -17.78 -24.34
CA LEU A 69 23.04 -16.53 -24.44
C LEU A 69 21.97 -16.43 -23.34
N LEU A 70 21.18 -17.50 -23.13
CA LEU A 70 20.17 -17.55 -22.06
C LEU A 70 20.78 -17.35 -20.67
N VAL A 71 21.89 -18.02 -20.39
CA VAL A 71 22.60 -17.86 -19.11
C VAL A 71 23.06 -16.42 -18.91
N VAL A 72 23.64 -15.80 -19.96
CA VAL A 72 24.06 -14.39 -19.89
C VAL A 72 22.87 -13.46 -19.66
N CYS A 73 21.78 -13.64 -20.38
CA CYS A 73 20.56 -12.83 -20.18
C CYS A 73 20.00 -12.98 -18.76
N CYS A 74 19.90 -14.21 -18.25
CA CYS A 74 19.45 -14.46 -16.89
C CYS A 74 20.38 -13.82 -15.85
N SER A 75 21.68 -13.88 -16.06
CA SER A 75 22.67 -13.26 -15.16
C SER A 75 22.55 -11.74 -15.15
N VAL A 76 22.36 -11.11 -16.30
CA VAL A 76 22.14 -9.65 -16.40
C VAL A 76 20.84 -9.25 -15.69
N ILE A 77 19.76 -9.99 -15.89
CA ILE A 77 18.49 -9.73 -15.21
C ILE A 77 18.66 -9.89 -13.68
N ALA A 78 19.35 -10.94 -13.23
CA ALA A 78 19.59 -11.15 -11.80
C ALA A 78 20.37 -9.99 -11.18
N VAL A 79 21.43 -9.52 -11.84
CA VAL A 79 22.22 -8.36 -11.37
C VAL A 79 21.37 -7.08 -11.35
N ALA A 80 20.55 -6.86 -12.36
CA ALA A 80 19.64 -5.72 -12.40
C ALA A 80 18.60 -5.77 -11.26
N CYS A 81 18.03 -6.94 -10.98
CA CYS A 81 17.11 -7.14 -9.87
C CYS A 81 17.76 -6.90 -8.51
N LEU A 82 18.99 -7.40 -8.31
CA LEU A 82 19.74 -7.17 -7.07
C LEU A 82 20.09 -5.69 -6.91
N GLY A 83 20.51 -5.01 -7.98
CA GLY A 83 20.76 -3.56 -7.98
C GLY A 83 19.50 -2.77 -7.61
N TYR A 84 18.38 -3.07 -8.24
CA TYR A 84 17.10 -2.44 -7.92
C TYR A 84 16.70 -2.67 -6.46
N PHE A 85 16.81 -3.91 -5.97
CA PHE A 85 16.51 -4.25 -4.57
C PHE A 85 17.42 -3.50 -3.59
N GLY A 86 18.72 -3.41 -3.89
CA GLY A 86 19.68 -2.65 -3.08
C GLY A 86 19.32 -1.17 -2.99
N ILE A 87 19.02 -0.53 -4.14
CA ILE A 87 18.61 0.88 -4.21
C ILE A 87 17.29 1.08 -3.44
N TYR A 88 16.31 0.20 -3.63
CA TYR A 88 15.02 0.28 -2.94
C TYR A 88 15.17 0.22 -1.42
N ASN A 89 15.97 -0.72 -0.90
CA ASN A 89 16.23 -0.82 0.55
C ASN A 89 17.01 0.37 1.07
N TRP A 90 18.00 0.87 0.31
CA TRP A 90 18.76 2.05 0.72
C TRP A 90 17.86 3.29 0.88
N TYR A 91 16.93 3.52 -0.04
CA TYR A 91 15.95 4.60 0.11
C TYR A 91 15.07 4.44 1.35
N ASN A 92 14.58 3.25 1.62
CA ASN A 92 13.73 2.99 2.79
C ASN A 92 14.48 3.23 4.11
N ILE A 93 15.74 2.76 4.20
CA ILE A 93 16.59 2.99 5.39
C ILE A 93 16.83 4.49 5.56
N ARG A 94 17.23 5.20 4.51
CA ARG A 94 17.50 6.63 4.57
C ARG A 94 16.25 7.43 5.01
N THR A 95 15.07 7.05 4.54
CA THR A 95 13.83 7.70 4.96
C THR A 95 13.55 7.45 6.44
N ALA A 96 13.73 6.23 6.95
CA ALA A 96 13.57 5.92 8.36
C ALA A 96 14.55 6.71 9.23
N ASP A 97 15.84 6.74 8.87
CA ASP A 97 16.89 7.50 9.58
C ASP A 97 16.56 9.02 9.63
N ASN A 98 16.01 9.57 8.54
CA ASN A 98 15.61 10.96 8.50
C ASN A 98 14.47 11.26 9.50
N TYR A 99 13.47 10.39 9.61
CA TYR A 99 12.37 10.58 10.55
C TYR A 99 12.80 10.34 12.00
N GLU A 100 13.71 9.41 12.27
CA GLU A 100 14.31 9.23 13.59
C GLU A 100 15.07 10.49 14.04
N GLN A 101 15.86 11.10 13.15
CA GLN A 101 16.53 12.38 13.43
C GLN A 101 15.52 13.54 13.68
N LEU A 102 14.38 13.52 13.02
CA LEU A 102 13.34 14.54 13.25
C LEU A 102 12.63 14.31 14.58
N SER A 103 12.39 13.07 14.99
CA SER A 103 11.86 12.74 16.31
C SER A 103 12.83 13.16 17.42
N GLU A 104 14.14 12.88 17.28
CA GLU A 104 15.16 13.38 18.20
C GLU A 104 15.21 14.92 18.26
N LEU A 105 14.96 15.61 17.15
CA LEU A 105 14.96 17.07 17.11
C LEU A 105 13.74 17.65 17.84
N LYS A 106 12.61 16.95 17.83
CA LYS A 106 11.41 17.27 18.61
C LYS A 106 11.73 17.24 20.12
N ASP A 107 12.46 16.21 20.57
CA ASP A 107 12.75 16.01 21.99
C ASP A 107 13.88 16.92 22.56
N LYS A 108 14.62 17.62 21.68
CA LYS A 108 15.68 18.54 22.10
C LYS A 108 15.11 19.88 22.54
N GLU A 109 15.63 20.42 23.66
CA GLU A 109 15.28 21.75 24.11
C GLU A 109 15.48 22.81 22.99
N PRO A 110 14.55 23.76 22.83
CA PRO A 110 14.65 24.80 21.82
C PRO A 110 15.92 25.63 22.02
N ALA A 111 16.65 25.86 20.93
CA ALA A 111 17.78 26.76 20.93
C ALA A 111 17.29 28.15 21.37
N THR A 112 17.73 28.60 22.54
CA THR A 112 17.37 29.88 23.13
C THR A 112 17.79 31.04 22.23
N GLY A 113 16.82 31.67 21.61
CA GLY A 113 16.95 32.99 20.98
C GLY A 113 17.18 32.95 19.48
N GLN A 114 16.10 33.03 18.74
CA GLN A 114 16.09 33.80 17.48
C GLN A 114 14.64 34.13 17.08
N ASN A 115 14.50 35.33 16.51
CA ASN A 115 13.32 35.98 16.00
C ASN A 115 12.19 35.05 15.59
N GLN A 116 11.05 35.17 16.25
CA GLN A 116 9.81 34.55 15.86
C GLN A 116 9.32 35.21 14.56
N ASP A 117 9.81 34.75 13.45
CA ASP A 117 9.09 35.01 12.20
C ASP A 117 7.68 34.44 12.33
N PRO A 118 6.65 35.16 11.93
CA PRO A 118 5.28 34.68 12.05
C PRO A 118 5.13 33.34 11.33
N VAL A 119 4.60 32.35 12.05
CA VAL A 119 4.23 31.07 11.46
C VAL A 119 3.12 31.36 10.45
N ILE A 120 3.34 31.04 9.19
CA ILE A 120 2.33 31.23 8.15
C ILE A 120 1.32 30.10 8.31
N HIS A 121 0.17 30.41 8.91
CA HIS A 121 -0.97 29.52 8.92
C HIS A 121 -1.77 29.77 7.65
N TYR A 122 -2.09 28.70 6.94
CA TYR A 122 -2.98 28.75 5.79
C TYR A 122 -4.44 28.71 6.28
N THR A 123 -4.89 29.79 6.92
CA THR A 123 -6.28 29.98 7.32
C THR A 123 -6.89 31.09 6.48
N ALA A 124 -8.13 30.90 6.06
CA ALA A 124 -8.83 31.82 5.18
C ALA A 124 -9.31 33.11 5.86
N ASP A 125 -9.08 33.28 7.18
CA ASP A 125 -9.64 34.41 7.93
C ASP A 125 -8.55 35.13 8.72
N GLU A 126 -8.05 36.25 8.16
CA GLU A 126 -7.03 37.12 8.78
C GLU A 126 -7.57 37.95 9.96
N THR A 127 -8.83 37.81 10.35
CA THR A 127 -9.44 38.57 11.44
C THR A 127 -9.34 37.83 12.76
N GLN A 128 -8.25 38.09 13.47
CA GLN A 128 -8.18 38.10 14.94
C GLN A 128 -7.46 36.98 15.67
N SER A 129 -6.78 37.49 16.60
CA SER A 129 -6.05 36.97 17.75
C SER A 129 -4.66 36.45 17.41
N THR A 130 -3.72 36.86 18.20
CA THR A 130 -2.37 36.29 18.27
C THR A 130 -2.53 34.77 18.39
N PRO A 131 -1.94 33.96 17.50
CA PRO A 131 -2.03 32.52 17.62
C PRO A 131 -1.52 32.06 18.99
N PRO A 132 -1.99 30.92 19.51
CA PRO A 132 -1.46 30.36 20.75
C PRO A 132 0.05 30.17 20.66
N PRO A 133 0.78 30.16 21.78
CA PRO A 133 2.21 29.93 21.78
C PRO A 133 2.49 28.51 21.25
N VAL A 134 3.48 28.42 20.36
CA VAL A 134 3.96 27.14 19.87
C VAL A 134 4.61 26.35 21.01
N LEU A 135 4.27 25.07 21.14
CA LEU A 135 4.88 24.17 22.10
C LEU A 135 6.39 24.08 21.87
N ASP A 136 7.16 24.07 22.95
CA ASP A 136 8.62 24.18 22.90
C ASP A 136 9.27 23.08 22.06
N GLU A 137 8.75 21.89 22.15
CA GLU A 137 9.22 20.71 21.40
C GLU A 137 9.09 20.86 19.88
N TYR A 138 8.19 21.70 19.36
CA TYR A 138 8.00 21.91 17.92
C TYR A 138 8.76 23.11 17.36
N LYS A 139 9.32 23.99 18.19
CA LYS A 139 9.99 25.21 17.74
C LYS A 139 11.17 24.94 16.80
N ASN A 140 12.00 23.94 17.11
CA ASN A 140 13.14 23.57 16.28
C ASN A 140 12.71 23.03 14.89
N LEU A 141 11.68 22.18 14.87
CA LEU A 141 11.12 21.63 13.64
C LEU A 141 10.42 22.70 12.80
N LEU A 142 9.68 23.59 13.45
CA LEU A 142 9.02 24.71 12.81
C LEU A 142 10.01 25.69 12.18
N ASN A 143 11.20 25.88 12.80
CA ASN A 143 12.28 26.66 12.18
C ASN A 143 12.83 25.99 10.92
N LYS A 144 12.81 24.67 10.84
CA LYS A 144 13.21 23.91 9.66
C LYS A 144 12.19 24.03 8.52
N ASN A 145 10.90 23.94 8.85
CA ASN A 145 9.83 24.11 7.88
C ASN A 145 8.58 24.74 8.52
N LYS A 146 8.23 25.96 8.09
CA LYS A 146 7.08 26.72 8.58
C LYS A 146 5.72 26.10 8.23
N ARG A 147 5.70 25.05 7.39
CA ARG A 147 4.49 24.28 7.04
C ARG A 147 4.20 23.12 7.97
N LEU A 148 5.02 22.93 9.02
CA LEU A 148 4.74 21.98 10.09
C LEU A 148 3.52 22.44 10.87
N ILE A 149 2.55 21.57 11.08
CA ILE A 149 1.34 21.87 11.87
C ILE A 149 1.13 20.93 13.05
N GLY A 150 1.90 19.85 13.14
CA GLY A 150 1.73 18.90 14.23
C GLY A 150 2.60 17.66 14.08
N TRP A 151 2.26 16.67 14.89
CA TRP A 151 2.95 15.38 14.95
C TRP A 151 1.95 14.26 15.21
N VAL A 152 2.05 13.17 14.48
CA VAL A 152 1.23 11.97 14.69
C VAL A 152 2.09 10.81 15.14
N LYS A 153 1.64 10.12 16.20
CA LYS A 153 2.32 8.96 16.77
C LYS A 153 1.32 7.88 17.18
N ILE A 154 1.68 6.63 16.95
CA ILE A 154 0.98 5.46 17.50
C ILE A 154 2.04 4.60 18.17
N ASP A 155 1.93 4.43 19.48
CA ASP A 155 2.91 3.70 20.27
C ASP A 155 3.06 2.25 19.79
N ASP A 156 4.28 1.72 19.89
CA ASP A 156 4.67 0.38 19.44
C ASP A 156 4.45 0.12 17.94
N THR A 157 4.40 1.20 17.13
CA THR A 157 4.34 1.13 15.66
C THR A 157 5.41 2.01 15.02
N ASN A 158 5.55 1.96 13.69
CA ASN A 158 6.45 2.90 12.97
C ASN A 158 5.81 4.25 12.68
N ILE A 159 4.59 4.50 13.16
CA ILE A 159 3.93 5.81 12.97
C ILE A 159 4.43 6.75 14.05
N ASP A 160 5.39 7.60 13.68
CA ASP A 160 5.99 8.63 14.50
C ASP A 160 6.51 9.73 13.55
N TYR A 161 5.62 10.60 13.06
CA TYR A 161 5.87 11.49 11.93
C TYR A 161 5.40 12.92 12.15
N PRO A 162 6.16 13.92 11.63
CA PRO A 162 5.65 15.29 11.50
C PRO A 162 4.44 15.32 10.56
N VAL A 163 3.50 16.19 10.87
CA VAL A 163 2.33 16.46 10.04
C VAL A 163 2.49 17.83 9.39
N MET A 164 2.43 17.83 8.06
CA MET A 164 2.62 19.00 7.22
C MET A 164 1.27 19.54 6.73
N LYS A 165 1.25 20.79 6.25
CA LYS A 165 0.07 21.38 5.61
C LYS A 165 0.46 22.39 4.54
N THR A 166 -0.29 22.39 3.42
CA THR A 166 -0.22 23.41 2.36
C THR A 166 -1.62 23.88 1.99
N THR A 167 -1.70 24.71 0.96
CA THR A 167 -2.97 25.15 0.34
C THR A 167 -3.58 24.13 -0.62
N ASP A 168 -2.93 22.99 -0.81
CA ASP A 168 -3.37 21.89 -1.66
C ASP A 168 -3.16 20.53 -0.96
N ASN A 169 -3.74 19.47 -1.52
CA ASN A 169 -3.59 18.11 -1.03
C ASN A 169 -2.65 17.26 -1.91
N GLU A 170 -1.75 17.90 -2.68
CA GLU A 170 -0.90 17.23 -3.67
C GLU A 170 0.60 17.34 -3.33
N TYR A 171 1.06 18.51 -2.87
CA TYR A 171 2.49 18.80 -2.67
C TYR A 171 3.19 17.76 -1.80
N TYR A 172 2.61 17.36 -0.68
CA TYR A 172 3.24 16.40 0.25
C TYR A 172 3.01 14.93 -0.12
N LEU A 173 2.39 14.65 -1.25
CA LEU A 173 2.38 13.28 -1.80
C LEU A 173 3.78 12.83 -2.23
N ASP A 174 4.65 13.76 -2.62
CA ASP A 174 5.99 13.44 -3.12
C ASP A 174 7.10 14.42 -2.64
N HIS A 175 6.86 15.12 -1.51
CA HIS A 175 7.85 15.98 -0.86
C HIS A 175 7.96 15.68 0.63
N ASN A 176 9.21 15.70 1.14
CA ASN A 176 9.51 15.52 2.56
C ASN A 176 9.46 16.84 3.34
N LEU A 177 9.70 16.78 4.66
CA LEU A 177 9.75 17.96 5.54
C LEU A 177 10.80 19.00 5.08
N ASN A 178 11.90 18.56 4.44
CA ASN A 178 12.94 19.45 3.92
C ASN A 178 12.55 20.10 2.58
N GLN A 179 11.33 19.85 2.07
CA GLN A 179 10.83 20.31 0.77
C GLN A 179 11.58 19.69 -0.42
N GLU A 180 12.21 18.54 -0.21
CA GLU A 180 12.87 17.77 -1.25
C GLU A 180 11.91 16.71 -1.80
N TYR A 181 12.10 16.38 -3.08
CA TYR A 181 11.36 15.26 -3.68
C TYR A 181 11.66 13.95 -2.95
N ASP A 182 10.63 13.31 -2.46
CA ASP A 182 10.65 11.98 -1.86
C ASP A 182 9.39 11.22 -2.26
N LYS A 183 9.55 10.11 -2.97
CA LYS A 183 8.44 9.25 -3.41
C LYS A 183 7.55 8.72 -2.27
N ASN A 184 8.04 8.76 -1.03
CA ASN A 184 7.28 8.36 0.16
C ASN A 184 6.42 9.52 0.68
N GLY A 185 6.65 10.73 0.21
CA GLY A 185 5.97 11.95 0.65
C GLY A 185 6.14 12.23 2.13
N SER A 186 5.17 12.91 2.70
CA SER A 186 5.03 13.17 4.14
C SER A 186 3.62 12.81 4.61
N ILE A 187 3.43 12.73 5.92
CA ILE A 187 2.09 12.81 6.47
C ILE A 187 1.66 14.27 6.42
N PHE A 188 0.45 14.55 5.94
CA PHE A 188 -0.07 15.90 5.83
C PHE A 188 -1.56 15.98 6.13
N MET A 189 -1.98 17.15 6.58
CA MET A 189 -3.37 17.46 6.89
C MET A 189 -4.08 18.02 5.66
N ASP A 190 -5.37 17.71 5.54
CA ASP A 190 -6.23 18.27 4.49
C ASP A 190 -6.17 19.80 4.48
N LYS A 191 -6.15 20.38 3.27
CA LYS A 191 -6.06 21.83 3.05
C LYS A 191 -7.20 22.62 3.70
N ASP A 192 -8.37 22.01 3.84
CA ASP A 192 -9.56 22.67 4.39
C ASP A 192 -9.68 22.51 5.92
N CYS A 193 -8.85 21.67 6.58
CA CYS A 193 -8.76 21.60 8.03
C CYS A 193 -8.02 22.80 8.62
N ASP A 194 -8.43 23.26 9.82
CA ASP A 194 -7.78 24.34 10.55
C ASP A 194 -7.38 23.89 11.96
N VAL A 195 -6.15 24.19 12.39
CA VAL A 195 -5.62 23.89 13.73
C VAL A 195 -5.71 25.07 14.68
N LEU A 196 -5.94 26.28 14.19
CA LEU A 196 -6.11 27.49 15.01
C LEU A 196 -7.56 27.70 15.44
N LYS A 197 -8.48 27.44 14.51
CA LYS A 197 -9.91 27.28 14.77
C LYS A 197 -10.21 25.80 14.52
N PRO A 198 -9.99 24.92 15.53
CA PRO A 198 -9.99 23.50 15.29
C PRO A 198 -11.24 23.04 14.56
N SER A 199 -11.05 22.45 13.38
CA SER A 199 -12.12 21.82 12.63
C SER A 199 -12.75 20.67 13.41
N THR A 200 -14.01 20.38 13.18
CA THR A 200 -14.72 19.26 13.81
C THR A 200 -14.02 17.93 13.51
N ASN A 201 -13.45 17.81 12.31
CA ASN A 201 -12.74 16.63 11.83
C ASN A 201 -11.39 17.03 11.24
N PHE A 202 -10.33 16.41 11.72
CA PHE A 202 -9.00 16.50 11.12
C PHE A 202 -8.75 15.31 10.21
N ILE A 203 -8.48 15.56 8.93
CA ILE A 203 -8.14 14.52 7.97
C ILE A 203 -6.63 14.54 7.73
N LEU A 204 -5.97 13.43 8.03
CA LEU A 204 -4.55 13.23 7.77
C LEU A 204 -4.37 12.23 6.63
N TYR A 205 -3.50 12.57 5.69
CA TYR A 205 -3.12 11.75 4.54
C TYR A 205 -1.71 11.22 4.69
N GLY A 206 -1.46 10.05 4.16
CA GLY A 206 -0.13 9.45 4.09
C GLY A 206 -0.11 8.23 3.19
N HIS A 207 1.00 7.99 2.52
CA HIS A 207 1.13 6.83 1.65
C HIS A 207 1.05 5.51 2.42
N HIS A 208 0.33 4.55 1.85
CA HIS A 208 0.35 3.16 2.30
C HIS A 208 1.56 2.44 1.69
N MET A 209 2.72 2.52 2.37
CA MET A 209 3.97 1.92 1.90
C MET A 209 4.02 0.42 2.20
N LYS A 210 4.47 -0.39 1.22
CA LYS A 210 4.70 -1.84 1.42
C LYS A 210 5.81 -2.12 2.44
N SER A 211 6.69 -1.17 2.69
CA SER A 211 7.71 -1.25 3.74
C SER A 211 7.16 -1.10 5.16
N GLY A 212 5.87 -0.77 5.32
CA GLY A 212 5.24 -0.44 6.59
C GLY A 212 5.48 0.99 7.05
N GLN A 213 6.27 1.78 6.33
CA GLN A 213 6.49 3.21 6.60
C GLN A 213 5.25 4.05 6.25
N MET A 214 5.27 5.30 6.65
CA MET A 214 4.12 6.21 6.57
C MET A 214 2.87 5.55 7.17
N PHE A 215 1.74 5.50 6.48
CA PHE A 215 0.54 4.82 6.92
C PHE A 215 0.45 3.35 6.48
N GLY A 216 1.59 2.75 6.08
CA GLY A 216 1.65 1.35 5.65
C GLY A 216 1.21 0.35 6.73
N SER A 217 1.54 0.60 8.01
CA SER A 217 1.17 -0.25 9.14
C SER A 217 -0.32 -0.16 9.52
N LEU A 218 -1.06 0.88 9.07
CA LEU A 218 -2.50 0.99 9.36
C LEU A 218 -3.33 -0.19 8.82
N SER A 219 -2.83 -0.92 7.81
CA SER A 219 -3.51 -2.14 7.35
C SER A 219 -3.63 -3.22 8.42
N SER A 220 -2.80 -3.18 9.47
CA SER A 220 -2.84 -4.13 10.58
C SER A 220 -4.08 -3.95 11.47
N TYR A 221 -4.71 -2.78 11.42
CA TYR A 221 -5.96 -2.50 12.13
C TYR A 221 -7.17 -3.28 11.60
N SER A 222 -7.03 -4.03 10.51
CA SER A 222 -8.02 -5.03 10.09
C SER A 222 -8.06 -6.26 11.02
N ASP A 223 -7.12 -6.38 11.97
CA ASP A 223 -7.09 -7.41 12.99
C ASP A 223 -7.55 -6.82 14.34
N GLN A 224 -8.59 -7.39 14.93
CA GLN A 224 -9.15 -6.95 16.22
C GLN A 224 -8.07 -6.91 17.33
N SER A 225 -7.21 -7.92 17.38
CA SER A 225 -6.16 -8.00 18.40
C SER A 225 -5.12 -6.90 18.27
N TYR A 226 -4.94 -6.36 17.06
CA TYR A 226 -4.07 -5.22 16.81
C TYR A 226 -4.73 -3.92 17.30
N CYS A 227 -6.02 -3.72 17.02
CA CYS A 227 -6.78 -2.57 17.54
C CYS A 227 -6.74 -2.53 19.08
N GLU A 228 -6.93 -3.67 19.74
CA GLU A 228 -6.90 -3.77 21.21
C GLU A 228 -5.54 -3.42 21.82
N LYS A 229 -4.45 -3.65 21.08
CA LYS A 229 -3.09 -3.29 21.52
C LYS A 229 -2.72 -1.84 21.25
N HIS A 230 -3.29 -1.25 20.20
CA HIS A 230 -2.98 0.10 19.74
C HIS A 230 -4.26 0.95 19.65
N PRO A 231 -5.02 1.12 20.75
CA PRO A 231 -6.32 1.77 20.71
C PRO A 231 -6.26 3.28 20.58
N TYR A 232 -5.07 3.89 20.75
CA TYR A 232 -4.90 5.34 20.79
C TYR A 232 -3.97 5.84 19.70
N ILE A 233 -4.31 7.01 19.16
CA ILE A 233 -3.50 7.81 18.26
C ILE A 233 -3.17 9.12 18.99
N GLN A 234 -1.90 9.42 19.15
CA GLN A 234 -1.44 10.74 19.57
C GLN A 234 -1.37 11.61 18.32
N PHE A 235 -2.09 12.71 18.33
CA PHE A 235 -1.94 13.75 17.32
C PHE A 235 -1.86 15.09 18.01
N ASP A 236 -0.64 15.61 18.06
CA ASP A 236 -0.36 16.94 18.58
C ASP A 236 -0.43 17.95 17.43
N THR A 237 -1.14 19.03 17.63
CA THR A 237 -0.89 20.23 16.85
C THR A 237 0.39 20.91 17.39
N ILE A 238 0.95 21.89 16.66
CA ILE A 238 2.07 22.66 17.21
C ILE A 238 1.68 23.51 18.42
N TYR A 239 0.39 23.57 18.81
CA TYR A 239 -0.16 24.39 19.88
C TYR A 239 -0.65 23.59 21.08
N GLU A 240 -1.12 22.37 20.87
CA GLU A 240 -1.73 21.53 21.90
C GLU A 240 -1.49 20.04 21.65
N LYS A 241 -1.49 19.28 22.73
CA LYS A 241 -1.39 17.82 22.69
C LYS A 241 -2.76 17.20 22.59
N GLY A 242 -2.89 16.19 21.73
CA GLY A 242 -4.13 15.45 21.53
C GLY A 242 -3.95 13.94 21.65
N LEU A 243 -4.90 13.26 22.27
CA LEU A 243 -4.99 11.80 22.34
C LEU A 243 -6.37 11.39 21.84
N TYR A 244 -6.39 10.57 20.81
CA TYR A 244 -7.60 10.11 20.12
C TYR A 244 -7.77 8.62 20.30
N GLU A 245 -8.96 8.18 20.62
CA GLU A 245 -9.32 6.77 20.69
C GLU A 245 -9.88 6.33 19.33
N ILE A 246 -9.49 5.13 18.88
CA ILE A 246 -9.96 4.57 17.61
C ILE A 246 -11.41 4.12 17.78
N MET A 247 -12.32 4.73 17.03
CA MET A 247 -13.74 4.37 17.03
C MET A 247 -14.08 3.42 15.88
N TYR A 248 -13.58 3.70 14.69
CA TYR A 248 -13.93 2.95 13.50
C TYR A 248 -12.71 2.65 12.64
N VAL A 249 -12.69 1.47 12.04
CA VAL A 249 -11.69 1.05 11.06
C VAL A 249 -12.42 0.52 9.83
N PHE A 250 -12.08 1.01 8.65
CA PHE A 250 -12.72 0.56 7.41
C PHE A 250 -11.76 0.66 6.22
N ARG A 251 -12.13 0.03 5.12
CA ARG A 251 -11.46 0.17 3.83
C ARG A 251 -12.43 0.72 2.80
N SER A 252 -12.02 1.78 2.14
CA SER A 252 -12.80 2.41 1.10
C SER A 252 -11.91 2.82 -0.06
N ARG A 253 -12.50 3.43 -1.07
CA ARG A 253 -11.80 4.06 -2.20
C ARG A 253 -12.15 5.54 -2.27
N VAL A 254 -11.36 6.29 -2.97
CA VAL A 254 -11.76 7.64 -3.40
C VAL A 254 -12.78 7.48 -4.52
N TYR A 255 -13.93 8.10 -4.34
CA TYR A 255 -15.03 8.08 -5.30
C TYR A 255 -14.93 9.28 -6.24
N SER A 256 -15.42 9.14 -7.47
CA SER A 256 -15.52 10.26 -8.40
C SER A 256 -16.58 11.28 -7.93
N GLU A 257 -16.49 12.53 -8.41
CA GLU A 257 -17.36 13.61 -7.93
C GLU A 257 -18.85 13.35 -8.21
N ASP A 258 -19.16 12.65 -9.31
CA ASP A 258 -20.49 12.29 -9.77
C ASP A 258 -21.11 11.08 -9.05
N GLU A 259 -20.33 10.33 -8.27
CA GLU A 259 -20.87 9.23 -7.47
C GLU A 259 -21.60 9.75 -6.23
N ILE A 260 -22.88 9.40 -6.10
CA ILE A 260 -23.73 9.75 -4.94
C ILE A 260 -23.55 8.66 -3.88
N VAL A 261 -22.47 8.78 -3.11
CA VAL A 261 -22.11 7.88 -2.02
C VAL A 261 -21.53 8.69 -0.86
N PHE A 262 -21.54 8.12 0.33
CA PHE A 262 -20.88 8.73 1.47
C PHE A 262 -19.38 8.86 1.22
N LYS A 263 -18.85 10.10 1.31
CA LYS A 263 -17.44 10.45 1.08
C LYS A 263 -16.87 10.99 2.38
N TYR A 264 -16.39 10.10 3.24
CA TYR A 264 -15.87 10.42 4.57
C TYR A 264 -14.80 11.53 4.55
N TYR A 265 -14.06 11.66 3.45
CA TYR A 265 -12.98 12.63 3.28
C TYR A 265 -13.46 14.05 2.88
N GLN A 266 -14.76 14.28 2.81
CA GLN A 266 -15.35 15.61 2.49
C GLN A 266 -15.94 16.31 3.73
N PHE A 267 -16.01 15.62 4.86
CA PHE A 267 -16.54 16.19 6.09
C PHE A 267 -15.42 16.83 6.91
N ILE A 268 -15.41 18.14 7.02
CA ILE A 268 -14.42 18.92 7.78
C ILE A 268 -15.08 19.54 9.02
N ASP A 269 -16.14 20.30 8.83
CA ASP A 269 -16.85 20.99 9.92
C ASP A 269 -18.33 20.67 9.90
N ALA A 270 -18.84 20.24 11.05
CA ALA A 270 -20.26 20.04 11.26
C ALA A 270 -20.96 21.40 11.40
N GLN A 271 -22.02 21.61 10.62
CA GLN A 271 -22.86 22.80 10.73
C GLN A 271 -23.96 22.65 11.79
N SER A 272 -24.19 21.41 12.26
CA SER A 272 -25.16 21.07 13.29
C SER A 272 -24.83 19.73 13.95
N GLU A 273 -25.39 19.49 15.15
CA GLU A 273 -25.32 18.21 15.84
C GLU A 273 -25.90 17.08 14.98
N GLN A 274 -26.99 17.33 14.29
CA GLN A 274 -27.64 16.35 13.42
C GLN A 274 -26.73 15.93 12.25
N GLU A 275 -25.98 16.85 11.66
CA GLU A 275 -25.01 16.55 10.60
C GLU A 275 -23.86 15.72 11.13
N PHE A 276 -23.35 16.06 12.32
CA PHE A 276 -22.32 15.28 13.00
C PHE A 276 -22.79 13.84 13.29
N ASP A 277 -23.97 13.70 13.86
CA ASP A 277 -24.56 12.38 14.15
C ASP A 277 -24.78 11.54 12.88
N SER A 278 -25.24 12.17 11.80
CA SER A 278 -25.37 11.48 10.51
C SER A 278 -24.03 10.97 10.00
N TYR A 279 -23.00 11.82 10.05
CA TYR A 279 -21.64 11.43 9.67
C TYR A 279 -21.12 10.26 10.50
N MET A 280 -21.31 10.30 11.83
CA MET A 280 -20.87 9.24 12.72
C MET A 280 -21.60 7.91 12.47
N ASN A 281 -22.89 7.96 12.13
CA ASN A 281 -23.66 6.77 11.75
C ASN A 281 -23.16 6.16 10.43
N ASP A 282 -22.90 6.98 9.42
CA ASP A 282 -22.35 6.52 8.14
C ASP A 282 -20.96 5.89 8.32
N MET A 283 -20.12 6.46 9.20
CA MET A 283 -18.81 5.88 9.56
C MET A 283 -18.96 4.54 10.26
N ALA A 284 -19.94 4.40 11.18
CA ALA A 284 -20.22 3.15 11.89
C ALA A 284 -20.66 2.03 10.94
N GLU A 285 -21.48 2.37 9.91
CA GLU A 285 -21.92 1.41 8.89
C GLU A 285 -20.77 0.90 7.99
N MET A 286 -19.72 1.69 7.83
CA MET A 286 -18.52 1.31 7.06
C MET A 286 -17.54 0.46 7.86
N SER A 287 -17.67 0.41 9.19
CA SER A 287 -16.66 -0.22 10.07
C SER A 287 -16.57 -1.73 9.84
N LEU A 288 -15.34 -2.24 9.93
CA LEU A 288 -15.00 -3.67 9.80
C LEU A 288 -15.41 -4.45 11.04
#